data_2023fad946125afce3599a7ba08865c9
#
_entry.id   2023fad946125afce3599a7ba08865c9
#
_cell.length_a   1.000
_cell.length_b   1.000
_cell.length_c   1.000
_cell.angle_alpha   90.00
_cell.angle_beta   90.00
_cell.angle_gamma   90.00
#
_symmetry.space_group_name_H-M   'P 1'
#
loop_
_entity.id
_entity.type
_entity.pdbx_description
1 polymer ?
#
loop_
_entity_poly.entity_id
_entity_poly.type
_entity_poly.pdbx_seq_one_letter_code
_entity_poly.pdbx_strand_id
1 'polypeptide(L)'
;MRIYEAELNDELLKKLIDLSAKWENEDISYGYRKNSREDIEPNRIFLAAGGDEILGYLFGHTEKAERTSSVINEGTPFFEIEELYVLPDHRSEGIGRELFSFVEQKVKSEGLEYIILSTSTKDFNSILHFYADIMGMDFGNARLFKRLNQAKN
;
A
#
# COMPACT_ATOMS: atom_id res chain seq x y z
N MET A 1 14.11 10.96 -10.32
CA MET A 1 12.96 10.62 -9.44
C MET A 1 13.24 11.08 -8.03
N ARG A 2 12.21 11.57 -7.34
CA ARG A 2 12.29 12.04 -5.97
C ARG A 2 11.22 11.35 -5.12
N ILE A 3 11.61 10.85 -3.94
CA ILE A 3 10.67 10.27 -2.95
C ILE A 3 10.55 11.25 -1.77
N TYR A 4 9.34 11.55 -1.35
CA TYR A 4 9.10 12.46 -0.22
C TYR A 4 7.72 12.26 0.39
N GLU A 5 7.57 12.71 1.65
CA GLU A 5 6.27 12.82 2.31
C GLU A 5 5.62 14.14 1.91
N ALA A 6 4.40 14.08 1.43
CA ALA A 6 3.66 15.22 0.92
C ALA A 6 2.55 15.65 1.89
N GLU A 7 2.28 16.96 1.92
CA GLU A 7 1.07 17.49 2.56
C GLU A 7 -0.08 17.47 1.56
N LEU A 8 -1.24 17.00 2.01
CA LEU A 8 -2.43 16.92 1.17
C LEU A 8 -3.01 18.31 0.92
N ASN A 9 -3.26 18.61 -0.35
CA ASN A 9 -4.04 19.76 -0.79
C ASN A 9 -5.04 19.31 -1.84
N ASP A 10 -5.92 20.19 -2.29
CA ASP A 10 -6.98 19.82 -3.23
C ASP A 10 -6.43 19.33 -4.59
N GLU A 11 -5.33 19.91 -5.06
CA GLU A 11 -4.69 19.48 -6.31
C GLU A 11 -4.12 18.05 -6.19
N LEU A 12 -3.37 17.78 -5.12
CA LEU A 12 -2.82 16.46 -4.85
C LEU A 12 -3.94 15.43 -4.63
N LEU A 13 -4.97 15.79 -3.88
CA LEU A 13 -6.12 14.91 -3.66
C LEU A 13 -6.74 14.46 -4.98
N LYS A 14 -6.97 15.39 -5.89
CA LYS A 14 -7.53 15.08 -7.21
C LYS A 14 -6.61 14.12 -8.00
N LYS A 15 -5.31 14.37 -7.99
CA LYS A 15 -4.33 13.49 -8.65
C LYS A 15 -4.34 12.08 -8.06
N LEU A 16 -4.43 11.95 -6.74
CA LEU A 16 -4.46 10.64 -6.08
C LEU A 16 -5.77 9.90 -6.37
N ILE A 17 -6.90 10.59 -6.40
CA ILE A 17 -8.18 9.99 -6.79
C ILE A 17 -8.11 9.49 -8.24
N ASP A 18 -7.56 10.29 -9.16
CA ASP A 18 -7.41 9.89 -10.56
C ASP A 18 -6.50 8.67 -10.72
N LEU A 19 -5.41 8.58 -9.95
CA LEU A 19 -4.54 7.40 -9.94
C LEU A 19 -5.26 6.17 -9.40
N SER A 20 -6.06 6.33 -8.36
CA SER A 20 -6.85 5.21 -7.82
C SER A 20 -7.93 4.74 -8.81
N ALA A 21 -8.47 5.64 -9.62
CA ALA A 21 -9.39 5.27 -10.70
C ALA A 21 -8.69 4.42 -11.77
N LYS A 22 -7.44 4.71 -12.09
CA LYS A 22 -6.62 3.87 -12.98
C LYS A 22 -6.42 2.47 -12.38
N TRP A 23 -6.15 2.39 -11.08
CA TRP A 23 -6.03 1.11 -10.37
C TRP A 23 -7.35 0.31 -10.46
N GLU A 24 -8.48 0.94 -10.17
CA GLU A 24 -9.79 0.29 -10.30
C GLU A 24 -9.99 -0.31 -11.69
N ASN A 25 -9.62 0.43 -12.74
CA ASN A 25 -9.77 0.00 -14.14
C ASN A 25 -8.84 -1.15 -14.53
N GLU A 26 -7.73 -1.35 -13.83
CA GLU A 26 -6.84 -2.49 -14.08
C GLU A 26 -7.44 -3.82 -13.65
N ASP A 27 -8.40 -3.81 -12.72
CA ASP A 27 -9.10 -5.00 -12.20
C ASP A 27 -8.14 -6.09 -11.69
N ILE A 28 -7.08 -5.67 -11.00
CA ILE A 28 -6.03 -6.57 -10.48
C ILE A 28 -6.21 -6.93 -9.00
N SER A 29 -7.24 -6.39 -8.35
CA SER A 29 -7.55 -6.64 -6.93
C SER A 29 -9.02 -6.91 -6.74
N TYR A 30 -9.36 -7.78 -5.79
CA TYR A 30 -10.74 -8.05 -5.43
C TYR A 30 -11.33 -6.87 -4.67
N GLY A 31 -12.49 -6.39 -5.15
CA GLY A 31 -13.28 -5.38 -4.44
C GLY A 31 -12.67 -3.98 -4.40
N TYR A 32 -11.60 -3.72 -5.16
CA TYR A 32 -10.98 -2.40 -5.17
C TYR A 32 -11.88 -1.38 -5.85
N ARG A 33 -12.05 -0.23 -5.20
CA ARG A 33 -12.78 0.94 -5.70
C ARG A 33 -11.88 2.17 -5.64
N LYS A 34 -12.06 3.10 -6.58
CA LYS A 34 -11.34 4.38 -6.51
C LYS A 34 -11.61 5.07 -5.17
N ASN A 35 -10.62 5.76 -4.67
CA ASN A 35 -10.69 6.45 -3.40
C ASN A 35 -11.58 7.70 -3.46
N SER A 36 -12.21 8.00 -2.34
CA SER A 36 -12.81 9.30 -2.05
C SER A 36 -11.85 10.13 -1.18
N ARG A 37 -12.23 11.38 -0.88
CA ARG A 37 -11.51 12.23 0.07
C ARG A 37 -11.36 11.54 1.43
N GLU A 38 -12.42 10.94 1.92
CA GLU A 38 -12.48 10.28 3.23
C GLU A 38 -11.53 9.08 3.33
N ASP A 39 -11.26 8.44 2.22
CA ASP A 39 -10.32 7.30 2.17
C ASP A 39 -8.86 7.77 2.25
N ILE A 40 -8.56 8.96 1.76
CA ILE A 40 -7.18 9.47 1.64
C ILE A 40 -6.79 10.34 2.83
N GLU A 41 -7.65 11.26 3.26
CA GLU A 41 -7.35 12.27 4.30
C GLU A 41 -6.76 11.72 5.60
N PRO A 42 -7.21 10.56 6.14
CA PRO A 42 -6.66 10.04 7.39
C PRO A 42 -5.20 9.58 7.29
N ASN A 43 -4.66 9.49 6.09
CA ASN A 43 -3.36 8.88 5.84
C ASN A 43 -2.24 9.90 5.67
N ARG A 44 -1.03 9.48 6.03
CA ARG A 44 0.21 10.10 5.57
C ARG A 44 0.46 9.67 4.14
N ILE A 45 0.96 10.58 3.33
CA ILE A 45 1.11 10.39 1.88
C ILE A 45 2.57 10.51 1.49
N PHE A 46 3.08 9.50 0.83
CA PHE A 46 4.45 9.43 0.31
C PHE A 46 4.38 9.29 -1.20
N LEU A 47 5.14 10.12 -1.90
CA LEU A 47 5.09 10.18 -3.36
C LEU A 47 6.45 9.83 -3.97
N ALA A 48 6.39 9.16 -5.10
CA ALA A 48 7.50 9.05 -6.04
C ALA A 48 7.17 9.94 -7.23
N ALA A 49 7.94 11.00 -7.42
CA ALA A 49 7.71 11.98 -8.47
C ALA A 49 8.85 12.00 -9.49
N GLY A 50 8.48 12.06 -10.76
CA GLY A 50 9.38 12.31 -11.88
C GLY A 50 9.00 13.62 -12.55
N GLY A 51 9.74 14.70 -12.28
CA GLY A 51 9.30 16.04 -12.68
C GLY A 51 7.99 16.42 -12.00
N ASP A 52 7.00 16.79 -12.80
CA ASP A 52 5.65 17.14 -12.31
C ASP A 52 4.68 15.94 -12.26
N GLU A 53 5.14 14.76 -12.66
CA GLU A 53 4.33 13.55 -12.70
C GLU A 53 4.52 12.73 -11.44
N ILE A 54 3.41 12.22 -10.89
CA ILE A 54 3.43 11.23 -9.82
C ILE A 54 3.54 9.84 -10.47
N LEU A 55 4.66 9.17 -10.23
CA LEU A 55 4.95 7.84 -10.77
C LEU A 55 4.39 6.73 -9.88
N GLY A 56 4.23 7.02 -8.59
CA GLY A 56 3.66 6.10 -7.62
C GLY A 56 3.42 6.79 -6.30
N TYR A 57 2.63 6.15 -5.45
CA TYR A 57 2.35 6.62 -4.09
C TYR A 57 2.25 5.47 -3.11
N LEU A 58 2.50 5.81 -1.86
CA LEU A 58 2.18 4.96 -0.71
C LEU A 58 1.47 5.82 0.30
N PHE A 59 0.34 5.36 0.84
CA PHE A 59 -0.24 6.00 2.00
C PHE A 59 -0.67 5.01 3.07
N GLY A 60 -0.66 5.49 4.29
CA GLY A 60 -0.96 4.72 5.47
C GLY A 60 -0.96 5.60 6.71
N HIS A 61 -1.15 4.97 7.85
CA HIS A 61 -1.26 5.69 9.13
C HIS A 61 -0.79 4.82 10.29
N THR A 62 -0.50 5.48 11.41
CA THR A 62 -0.12 4.81 12.65
C THR A 62 -1.37 4.44 13.44
N GLU A 63 -1.42 3.18 13.88
CA GLU A 63 -2.48 2.65 14.74
C GLU A 63 -1.88 1.94 15.95
N LYS A 64 -2.73 1.60 16.91
CA LYS A 64 -2.41 0.68 18.01
C LYS A 64 -3.24 -0.58 17.88
N ALA A 65 -2.63 -1.72 18.12
CA ALA A 65 -3.34 -2.99 18.11
C ALA A 65 -4.46 -3.00 19.16
N GLU A 66 -5.69 -3.20 18.71
CA GLU A 66 -6.87 -3.23 19.60
C GLU A 66 -6.93 -4.50 20.44
N ARG A 67 -6.27 -5.56 19.97
CA ARG A 67 -6.21 -6.86 20.64
C ARG A 67 -4.91 -7.57 20.28
N THR A 68 -4.51 -8.51 21.13
CA THR A 68 -3.38 -9.40 20.86
C THR A 68 -3.73 -10.34 19.70
N SER A 69 -2.82 -10.45 18.74
CA SER A 69 -2.89 -11.38 17.63
C SER A 69 -1.65 -12.29 17.61
N SER A 70 -1.54 -13.15 16.60
CA SER A 70 -0.34 -13.96 16.41
C SER A 70 0.89 -13.15 16.03
N VAL A 71 0.71 -11.89 15.63
CA VAL A 71 1.79 -11.01 15.14
C VAL A 71 2.24 -10.02 16.22
N ILE A 72 1.29 -9.32 16.85
CA ILE A 72 1.58 -8.25 17.82
C ILE A 72 0.65 -8.30 19.02
N ASN A 73 1.11 -7.77 20.16
CA ASN A 73 0.33 -7.64 21.37
C ASN A 73 -0.59 -6.42 21.34
N GLU A 74 -1.71 -6.51 22.07
CA GLU A 74 -2.61 -5.39 22.30
C GLU A 74 -1.82 -4.15 22.76
N GLY A 75 -2.17 -2.99 22.19
CA GLY A 75 -1.53 -1.72 22.51
C GLY A 75 -0.23 -1.44 21.76
N THR A 76 0.30 -2.39 20.99
CA THR A 76 1.51 -2.17 20.18
C THR A 76 1.21 -1.19 19.05
N PRO A 77 1.99 -0.10 18.93
CA PRO A 77 1.85 0.82 17.80
C PRO A 77 2.47 0.21 16.54
N PHE A 78 1.82 0.40 15.41
CA PHE A 78 2.30 -0.05 14.10
C PHE A 78 1.89 0.91 13.01
N PHE A 79 2.59 0.86 11.88
CA PHE A 79 2.21 1.58 10.67
C PHE A 79 1.44 0.66 9.74
N GLU A 80 0.19 1.00 9.47
CA GLU A 80 -0.65 0.28 8.49
C GLU A 80 -0.46 0.91 7.13
N ILE A 81 0.04 0.14 6.16
CA ILE A 81 0.03 0.57 4.76
C ILE A 81 -1.34 0.25 4.18
N GLU A 82 -2.05 1.29 3.78
CA GLU A 82 -3.36 1.14 3.13
C GLU A 82 -3.23 0.90 1.64
N GLU A 83 -2.36 1.64 0.97
CA GLU A 83 -2.13 1.49 -0.47
C GLU A 83 -0.68 1.75 -0.85
N LEU A 84 -0.20 0.97 -1.80
CA LEU A 84 1.04 1.19 -2.54
C LEU A 84 0.75 0.96 -4.01
N TYR A 85 0.89 2.00 -4.82
CA TYR A 85 0.59 1.98 -6.24
C TYR A 85 1.71 2.59 -7.06
N VAL A 86 2.04 1.94 -8.15
CA VAL A 86 2.99 2.45 -9.16
C VAL A 86 2.29 2.42 -10.52
N LEU A 87 2.42 3.49 -11.27
CA LEU A 87 1.88 3.55 -12.63
C LEU A 87 2.34 2.35 -13.45
N PRO A 88 1.44 1.70 -14.23
CA PRO A 88 1.78 0.49 -14.98
C PRO A 88 3.03 0.61 -15.84
N ASP A 89 3.19 1.74 -16.55
CA ASP A 89 4.33 1.95 -17.45
C ASP A 89 5.67 2.13 -16.71
N HIS A 90 5.63 2.33 -15.40
CA HIS A 90 6.81 2.53 -14.55
C HIS A 90 7.05 1.38 -13.56
N ARG A 91 6.31 0.28 -13.71
CA ARG A 91 6.53 -0.91 -12.87
C ARG A 91 7.82 -1.61 -13.28
N SER A 92 8.39 -2.37 -12.33
CA SER A 92 9.67 -3.07 -12.48
C SER A 92 10.90 -2.14 -12.63
N GLU A 93 10.73 -0.85 -12.37
CA GLU A 93 11.82 0.14 -12.31
C GLU A 93 12.34 0.38 -10.88
N GLY A 94 11.80 -0.36 -9.90
CA GLY A 94 12.21 -0.25 -8.49
C GLY A 94 11.47 0.82 -7.68
N ILE A 95 10.49 1.51 -8.26
CA ILE A 95 9.77 2.62 -7.59
C ILE A 95 9.05 2.15 -6.33
N GLY A 96 8.34 1.02 -6.40
CA GLY A 96 7.64 0.46 -5.24
C GLY A 96 8.60 0.11 -4.10
N ARG A 97 9.76 -0.44 -4.43
CA ARG A 97 10.80 -0.75 -3.45
C ARG A 97 11.35 0.53 -2.80
N GLU A 98 11.62 1.56 -3.57
CA GLU A 98 12.12 2.83 -3.03
C GLU A 98 11.08 3.53 -2.14
N LEU A 99 9.81 3.54 -2.54
CA LEU A 99 8.71 4.05 -1.71
C LEU A 99 8.60 3.31 -0.38
N PHE A 100 8.56 1.99 -0.43
CA PHE A 100 8.47 1.17 0.78
C PHE A 100 9.67 1.41 1.70
N SER A 101 10.88 1.37 1.15
CA SER A 101 12.12 1.58 1.93
C SER A 101 12.18 2.97 2.57
N PHE A 102 11.70 3.99 1.86
CA PHE A 102 11.63 5.35 2.42
C PHE A 102 10.69 5.40 3.63
N VAL A 103 9.51 4.81 3.50
CA VAL A 103 8.52 4.76 4.60
C VAL A 103 9.04 3.93 5.77
N GLU A 104 9.63 2.76 5.49
CA GLU A 104 10.22 1.89 6.51
C GLU A 104 11.25 2.65 7.36
N GLN A 105 12.19 3.34 6.72
CA GLN A 105 13.19 4.12 7.43
C GLN A 105 12.57 5.27 8.23
N LYS A 106 11.57 5.93 7.66
CA LYS A 106 10.88 7.04 8.30
C LYS A 106 10.17 6.60 9.58
N VAL A 107 9.33 5.58 9.49
CA VAL A 107 8.55 5.10 10.65
C VAL A 107 9.44 4.44 11.70
N LYS A 108 10.52 3.77 11.29
CA LYS A 108 11.52 3.24 12.19
C LYS A 108 12.21 4.36 12.98
N SER A 109 12.55 5.48 12.33
CA SER A 109 13.15 6.64 13.00
C SER A 109 12.20 7.29 14.01
N GLU A 110 10.89 7.09 13.84
CA GLU A 110 9.84 7.56 14.75
C GLU A 110 9.55 6.58 15.89
N GLY A 111 10.28 5.47 15.97
CA GLY A 111 10.18 4.49 17.07
C GLY A 111 9.17 3.37 16.83
N LEU A 112 8.58 3.27 15.65
CA LEU A 112 7.69 2.15 15.32
C LEU A 112 8.50 0.88 15.02
N GLU A 113 8.01 -0.26 15.50
CA GLU A 113 8.66 -1.56 15.33
C GLU A 113 7.99 -2.44 14.29
N TYR A 114 6.78 -2.08 13.85
CA TYR A 114 5.99 -2.89 12.92
C TYR A 114 5.41 -2.06 11.79
N ILE A 115 5.50 -2.63 10.58
CA ILE A 115 4.69 -2.25 9.42
C ILE A 115 3.79 -3.43 9.12
N ILE A 116 2.50 -3.17 8.94
CA ILE A 116 1.50 -4.20 8.66
C ILE A 116 0.72 -3.77 7.42
N LEU A 117 0.39 -4.72 6.57
CA LEU A 117 -0.52 -4.50 5.44
C LEU A 117 -1.30 -5.77 5.13
N SER A 118 -2.43 -5.57 4.47
CA SER A 118 -3.22 -6.64 3.89
C SER A 118 -3.36 -6.40 2.39
N THR A 119 -3.49 -7.46 1.62
CA THR A 119 -3.66 -7.36 0.17
C THR A 119 -4.79 -8.27 -0.29
N SER A 120 -5.55 -7.80 -1.28
CA SER A 120 -6.61 -8.56 -1.96
C SER A 120 -6.28 -8.73 -3.43
N THR A 121 -5.00 -8.78 -3.78
CA THR A 121 -4.54 -8.93 -5.15
C THR A 121 -5.01 -10.26 -5.77
N LYS A 122 -5.28 -10.22 -7.09
CA LYS A 122 -5.54 -11.43 -7.88
C LYS A 122 -4.24 -12.15 -8.26
N ASP A 123 -3.12 -11.43 -8.28
CA ASP A 123 -1.77 -11.97 -8.55
C ASP A 123 -0.96 -12.05 -7.25
N PHE A 124 -1.29 -13.03 -6.41
CA PHE A 124 -0.63 -13.18 -5.12
C PHE A 124 0.85 -13.58 -5.25
N ASN A 125 1.25 -14.27 -6.31
CA ASN A 125 2.64 -14.67 -6.50
C ASN A 125 3.56 -13.44 -6.65
N SER A 126 3.20 -12.48 -7.51
CA SER A 126 3.98 -11.26 -7.71
C SER A 126 4.00 -10.39 -6.45
N ILE A 127 2.88 -10.28 -5.75
CA ILE A 127 2.76 -9.47 -4.52
C ILE A 127 3.56 -10.09 -3.37
N LEU A 128 3.48 -11.39 -3.16
CA LEU A 128 4.28 -12.06 -2.13
C LEU A 128 5.76 -12.01 -2.45
N HIS A 129 6.14 -12.16 -3.72
CA HIS A 129 7.52 -11.98 -4.14
C HIS A 129 8.03 -10.58 -3.77
N PHE A 130 7.24 -9.55 -4.06
CA PHE A 130 7.62 -8.17 -3.72
C PHE A 130 7.72 -7.95 -2.22
N TYR A 131 6.67 -8.23 -1.47
CA TYR A 131 6.65 -7.93 -0.03
C TYR A 131 7.50 -8.87 0.81
N ALA A 132 7.45 -10.17 0.55
CA ALA A 132 8.18 -11.14 1.35
C ALA A 132 9.65 -11.29 0.89
N ASP A 133 9.88 -11.54 -0.40
CA ASP A 133 11.23 -11.82 -0.89
C ASP A 133 12.07 -10.56 -1.05
N ILE A 134 11.50 -9.48 -1.61
CA ILE A 134 12.25 -8.25 -1.87
C ILE A 134 12.27 -7.34 -0.65
N MET A 135 11.12 -7.09 -0.04
CA MET A 135 11.02 -6.16 1.11
C MET A 135 11.23 -6.84 2.46
N GLY A 136 11.31 -8.16 2.51
CA GLY A 136 11.65 -8.90 3.72
C GLY A 136 10.52 -8.98 4.75
N MET A 137 9.27 -8.84 4.34
CA MET A 137 8.14 -9.01 5.23
C MET A 137 7.85 -10.47 5.52
N ASP A 138 7.44 -10.77 6.74
CA ASP A 138 6.96 -12.09 7.12
C ASP A 138 5.49 -12.26 6.76
N PHE A 139 5.12 -13.49 6.40
CA PHE A 139 3.75 -13.84 6.08
C PHE A 139 2.98 -14.15 7.36
N GLY A 140 2.04 -13.29 7.72
CA GLY A 140 1.25 -13.46 8.96
C GLY A 140 0.09 -14.43 8.80
N ASN A 141 -0.78 -14.21 7.83
CA ASN A 141 -1.91 -15.08 7.53
C ASN A 141 -2.45 -14.82 6.12
N ALA A 142 -3.32 -15.71 5.66
CA ALA A 142 -4.02 -15.55 4.39
C ALA A 142 -5.46 -16.02 4.51
N ARG A 143 -6.31 -15.44 3.70
CA ARG A 143 -7.70 -15.84 3.53
C ARG A 143 -7.92 -16.22 2.07
N LEU A 144 -8.34 -17.48 1.83
CA LEU A 144 -8.59 -18.01 0.52
C LEU A 144 -10.08 -18.31 0.36
N PHE A 145 -10.58 -18.22 -0.88
CA PHE A 145 -11.97 -18.57 -1.16
C PHE A 145 -12.07 -19.36 -2.45
N LYS A 146 -13.17 -20.09 -2.58
CA LYS A 146 -13.51 -20.85 -3.79
C LYS A 146 -15.02 -20.78 -4.02
N ARG A 147 -15.44 -20.40 -5.23
CA ARG A 147 -16.84 -20.51 -5.63
C ARG A 147 -17.14 -21.93 -6.06
N LEU A 148 -18.16 -22.55 -5.45
CA LEU A 148 -18.48 -23.95 -5.69
C LEU A 148 -19.43 -24.17 -6.88
N ASN A 149 -20.15 -23.12 -7.26
CA ASN A 149 -21.20 -23.18 -8.29
C ASN A 149 -20.78 -22.56 -9.65
N GLN A 150 -19.50 -22.32 -9.83
CA GLN A 150 -18.96 -21.79 -11.09
C GLN A 150 -17.74 -22.58 -11.53
N ALA A 151 -17.65 -22.81 -12.84
CA ALA A 151 -16.44 -23.37 -13.43
C ALA A 151 -15.28 -22.38 -13.26
N LYS A 152 -14.12 -22.88 -12.89
CA LYS A 152 -12.88 -22.10 -12.83
C LYS A 152 -12.27 -22.07 -14.22
N ASN A 153 -12.14 -20.89 -14.79
CA ASN A 153 -11.50 -20.68 -16.09
C ASN A 153 -9.99 -20.54 -15.95
#